data_b8ce3cbc3712e04d80f2e3352381f923
#
_entry.id   b8ce3cbc3712e04d80f2e3352381f923
#
_cell.length_a   1.000
_cell.length_b   1.000
_cell.length_c   1.000
_cell.angle_alpha   90.00
_cell.angle_beta   90.00
_cell.angle_gamma   90.00
#
_symmetry.space_group_name_H-M   'P 1'
#
loop_
_entity.id
_entity.type
_entity.pdbx_description
1 polymer ?
#
loop_
_entity_poly.entity_id
_entity_poly.type
_entity_poly.pdbx_seq_one_letter_code
_entity_poly.pdbx_strand_id
1 'polypeptide(L)'
;MKVEFFGVRGSMPSAGSNTHIFGGNTSCVYIEQNNGKDLILDSGTGIVELGTRLLETQSPINILLTHNHWDHIQGFPFFKPIYQPNRNITIVAGNVDDKKSQDAILKQMSGSYFPVCYQDLPANITLNTDLSSQKQFTLNGFLVSTAPLNHPGGGTAYCIKADEKKIAYVT
;
A
#
# COMPACT_ATOMS: atom_id res chain seq x y z
N MET A 1 9.32 -16.86 -1.87
CA MET A 1 8.74 -15.50 -2.01
C MET A 1 8.25 -15.31 -3.43
N LYS A 2 6.97 -14.96 -3.61
CA LYS A 2 6.30 -14.61 -4.87
C LYS A 2 6.05 -13.12 -4.91
N VAL A 3 6.16 -12.48 -6.07
CA VAL A 3 5.89 -11.05 -6.28
C VAL A 3 4.89 -10.93 -7.42
N GLU A 4 3.80 -10.21 -7.20
CA GLU A 4 2.75 -9.97 -8.19
C GLU A 4 2.50 -8.47 -8.34
N PHE A 5 2.37 -8.02 -9.57
CA PHE A 5 2.10 -6.62 -9.91
C PHE A 5 0.61 -6.46 -10.24
N PHE A 6 -0.10 -5.67 -9.45
CA PHE A 6 -1.51 -5.30 -9.67
C PHE A 6 -1.65 -3.92 -10.32
N GLY A 7 -0.58 -3.11 -10.25
CA GLY A 7 -0.50 -1.82 -10.90
C GLY A 7 0.93 -1.34 -10.98
N VAL A 8 1.31 -0.81 -12.15
CA VAL A 8 2.69 -0.36 -12.44
C VAL A 8 2.72 0.99 -13.15
N ARG A 9 1.55 1.64 -13.32
CA ARG A 9 1.45 2.92 -13.99
C ARG A 9 1.71 4.06 -13.00
N GLY A 10 2.44 5.07 -13.44
CA GLY A 10 2.63 6.32 -12.69
C GLY A 10 1.54 7.34 -12.99
N SER A 11 1.36 8.27 -12.08
CA SER A 11 0.52 9.47 -12.12
C SER A 11 -0.98 9.22 -12.15
N MET A 12 -1.51 8.49 -13.12
CA MET A 12 -2.96 8.37 -13.33
C MET A 12 -3.32 7.03 -13.96
N PRO A 13 -4.39 6.36 -13.48
CA PRO A 13 -4.87 5.15 -14.13
C PRO A 13 -5.36 5.47 -15.55
N SER A 14 -5.18 4.54 -16.46
CA SER A 14 -5.56 4.74 -17.86
C SER A 14 -6.08 3.44 -18.46
N ALA A 15 -7.24 3.50 -19.07
CA ALA A 15 -7.80 2.42 -19.89
C ALA A 15 -7.52 2.70 -21.37
N GLY A 16 -7.31 1.65 -22.16
CA GLY A 16 -7.14 1.78 -23.61
C GLY A 16 -6.17 0.79 -24.22
N SER A 17 -6.00 0.87 -25.53
CA SER A 17 -5.15 -0.06 -26.29
C SER A 17 -3.67 -0.03 -25.85
N ASN A 18 -3.21 1.10 -25.36
CA ASN A 18 -1.81 1.27 -24.92
C ASN A 18 -1.50 0.64 -23.55
N THR A 19 -2.52 0.11 -22.84
CA THR A 19 -2.36 -0.49 -21.51
C THR A 19 -2.61 -2.00 -21.49
N HIS A 20 -2.69 -2.65 -22.65
CA HIS A 20 -2.98 -4.08 -22.75
C HIS A 20 -1.90 -5.00 -22.20
N ILE A 21 -0.62 -4.57 -22.22
CA ILE A 21 0.52 -5.42 -21.82
C ILE A 21 0.73 -5.39 -20.29
N PHE A 22 0.82 -4.20 -19.72
CA PHE A 22 1.14 -4.03 -18.29
C PHE A 22 -0.04 -3.57 -17.43
N GLY A 23 -1.20 -3.41 -18.04
CA GLY A 23 -2.38 -2.84 -17.38
C GLY A 23 -2.34 -1.32 -17.25
N GLY A 24 -3.45 -0.74 -16.86
CA GLY A 24 -3.62 0.69 -16.66
C GLY A 24 -3.75 1.13 -15.21
N ASN A 25 -3.59 0.20 -14.26
CA ASN A 25 -3.68 0.49 -12.84
C ASN A 25 -2.40 1.13 -12.30
N THR A 26 -2.57 2.02 -11.32
CA THR A 26 -1.46 2.67 -10.62
C THR A 26 -0.90 1.78 -9.51
N SER A 27 0.23 2.17 -8.96
CA SER A 27 1.17 1.40 -8.14
C SER A 27 0.54 0.53 -7.07
N CYS A 28 0.62 -0.78 -7.23
CA CYS A 28 0.29 -1.77 -6.21
C CYS A 28 1.05 -3.07 -6.49
N VAL A 29 1.88 -3.49 -5.55
CA VAL A 29 2.63 -4.75 -5.63
C VAL A 29 2.30 -5.62 -4.42
N TYR A 30 2.04 -6.89 -4.66
CA TYR A 30 1.76 -7.89 -3.64
C TYR A 30 2.94 -8.85 -3.52
N ILE A 31 3.38 -9.10 -2.29
CA ILE A 31 4.48 -10.02 -1.98
C ILE A 31 3.96 -11.08 -1.04
N GLU A 32 4.21 -12.34 -1.35
CA GLU A 32 3.83 -13.49 -0.55
C GLU A 32 5.05 -14.36 -0.25
N GLN A 33 5.21 -14.75 1.02
CA GLN A 33 6.18 -15.75 1.46
C GLN A 33 5.65 -17.17 1.23
N ASN A 34 6.56 -18.14 1.22
CA ASN A 34 6.19 -19.56 1.08
C ASN A 34 5.30 -20.08 2.23
N ASN A 35 5.26 -19.39 3.37
CA ASN A 35 4.42 -19.71 4.54
C ASN A 35 3.05 -18.98 4.53
N GLY A 36 2.70 -18.32 3.44
CA GLY A 36 1.44 -17.60 3.27
C GLY A 36 1.37 -16.23 3.93
N LYS A 37 2.46 -15.73 4.54
CA LYS A 37 2.53 -14.33 5.01
C LYS A 37 2.71 -13.40 3.84
N ASP A 38 2.06 -12.25 3.89
CA ASP A 38 1.98 -11.31 2.78
C ASP A 38 2.27 -9.85 3.17
N LEU A 39 2.50 -9.03 2.16
CA LEU A 39 2.78 -7.62 2.27
C LEU A 39 2.35 -6.91 0.98
N ILE A 40 1.73 -5.76 1.11
CA ILE A 40 1.32 -4.90 -0.01
C ILE A 40 2.23 -3.68 -0.06
N LEU A 41 2.70 -3.32 -1.24
CA LEU A 41 3.47 -2.10 -1.48
C LEU A 41 2.61 -1.14 -2.30
N ASP A 42 2.34 0.01 -1.73
CA ASP A 42 1.45 1.05 -2.22
C ASP A 42 -0.02 0.62 -2.41
N SER A 43 -0.88 1.59 -2.53
CA SER A 43 -2.34 1.46 -2.57
C SER A 43 -2.95 2.27 -3.72
N GLY A 44 -2.28 2.27 -4.88
CA GLY A 44 -2.84 2.79 -6.12
C GLY A 44 -4.03 1.96 -6.60
N THR A 45 -4.55 2.25 -7.78
CA THR A 45 -5.78 1.58 -8.27
C THR A 45 -5.66 0.07 -8.42
N GLY A 46 -4.43 -0.47 -8.54
CA GLY A 46 -4.21 -1.92 -8.55
C GLY A 46 -4.70 -2.65 -7.30
N ILE A 47 -4.76 -1.97 -6.14
CA ILE A 47 -5.23 -2.57 -4.89
C ILE A 47 -6.70 -2.99 -4.93
N VAL A 48 -7.49 -2.44 -5.84
CA VAL A 48 -8.93 -2.76 -5.98
C VAL A 48 -9.14 -4.21 -6.40
N GLU A 49 -8.38 -4.67 -7.39
CA GLU A 49 -8.39 -6.07 -7.83
C GLU A 49 -7.83 -6.99 -6.75
N LEU A 50 -6.67 -6.65 -6.18
CA LEU A 50 -6.08 -7.39 -5.07
C LEU A 50 -7.06 -7.51 -3.89
N GLY A 51 -7.80 -6.44 -3.58
CA GLY A 51 -8.79 -6.43 -2.51
C GLY A 51 -9.91 -7.45 -2.72
N THR A 52 -10.32 -7.69 -3.96
CA THR A 52 -11.31 -8.73 -4.26
C THR A 52 -10.78 -10.13 -3.92
N ARG A 53 -9.53 -10.41 -4.27
CA ARG A 53 -8.86 -11.69 -3.94
C ARG A 53 -8.70 -11.87 -2.44
N LEU A 54 -8.35 -10.82 -1.70
CA LEU A 54 -8.12 -10.90 -0.25
C LEU A 54 -9.39 -11.05 0.59
N LEU A 55 -10.59 -10.96 0.00
CA LEU A 55 -11.84 -11.25 0.70
C LEU A 55 -11.98 -12.73 1.07
N GLU A 56 -11.29 -13.62 0.39
CA GLU A 56 -11.34 -15.08 0.64
C GLU A 56 -10.69 -15.48 1.98
N THR A 57 -9.92 -14.58 2.59
CA THR A 57 -9.24 -14.81 3.86
C THR A 57 -9.61 -13.75 4.90
N GLN A 58 -9.35 -14.04 6.18
CA GLN A 58 -9.44 -13.08 7.28
C GLN A 58 -8.05 -12.72 7.86
N SER A 59 -6.99 -13.05 7.15
CA SER A 59 -5.62 -12.75 7.57
C SER A 59 -5.39 -11.25 7.71
N PRO A 60 -4.63 -10.78 8.70
CA PRO A 60 -4.26 -9.36 8.80
C PRO A 60 -3.58 -8.88 7.53
N ILE A 61 -3.88 -7.65 7.13
CA ILE A 61 -3.31 -7.01 5.95
C ILE A 61 -2.26 -5.99 6.38
N ASN A 62 -1.12 -5.97 5.68
CA ASN A 62 -0.04 -5.02 5.95
C ASN A 62 0.30 -4.28 4.65
N ILE A 63 0.28 -2.95 4.70
CA ILE A 63 0.56 -2.06 3.56
C ILE A 63 1.76 -1.19 3.91
N LEU A 64 2.77 -1.16 3.06
CA LEU A 64 3.86 -0.19 3.10
C LEU A 64 3.61 0.86 2.03
N LEU A 65 3.48 2.13 2.41
CA LEU A 65 3.38 3.23 1.47
C LEU A 65 4.76 3.85 1.24
N THR A 66 5.11 4.08 -0.02
CA THR A 66 6.32 4.81 -0.36
C THR A 66 6.15 6.30 -0.08
N HIS A 67 5.05 6.89 -0.50
CA HIS A 67 4.68 8.29 -0.30
C HIS A 67 3.18 8.52 -0.59
N ASN A 68 2.71 9.76 -0.46
CA ASN A 68 1.29 10.09 -0.51
C ASN A 68 0.82 10.70 -1.85
N HIS A 69 1.57 10.57 -2.96
CA HIS A 69 1.02 10.97 -4.24
C HIS A 69 -0.19 10.10 -4.60
N TRP A 70 -1.12 10.67 -5.33
CA TRP A 70 -2.43 10.06 -5.57
C TRP A 70 -2.35 8.69 -6.21
N ASP A 71 -1.48 8.49 -7.16
CA ASP A 71 -1.27 7.20 -7.83
C ASP A 71 -0.79 6.08 -6.88
N HIS A 72 -0.34 6.42 -5.68
CA HIS A 72 0.06 5.49 -4.63
C HIS A 72 -0.99 5.27 -3.54
N ILE A 73 -2.06 6.08 -3.48
CA ILE A 73 -3.07 5.99 -2.41
C ILE A 73 -4.52 5.95 -2.92
N GLN A 74 -4.79 6.35 -4.18
CA GLN A 74 -6.16 6.57 -4.69
C GLN A 74 -7.04 5.31 -4.75
N GLY A 75 -6.46 4.12 -4.73
CA GLY A 75 -7.21 2.86 -4.73
C GLY A 75 -7.76 2.48 -3.35
N PHE A 76 -7.20 3.02 -2.27
CA PHE A 76 -7.55 2.64 -0.91
C PHE A 76 -9.05 2.75 -0.58
N PRO A 77 -9.77 3.83 -0.95
CA PRO A 77 -11.21 3.94 -0.71
C PRO A 77 -12.06 2.82 -1.34
N PHE A 78 -11.53 2.15 -2.36
CA PHE A 78 -12.18 1.07 -3.10
C PHE A 78 -11.62 -0.32 -2.73
N PHE A 79 -10.73 -0.39 -1.75
CA PHE A 79 -10.14 -1.62 -1.27
C PHE A 79 -11.13 -2.37 -0.38
N LYS A 80 -11.81 -3.36 -0.93
CA LYS A 80 -12.91 -4.07 -0.27
C LYS A 80 -12.65 -4.54 1.17
N PRO A 81 -11.44 -5.01 1.55
CA PRO A 81 -11.17 -5.43 2.92
C PRO A 81 -11.38 -4.35 4.00
N ILE A 82 -11.31 -3.04 3.67
CA ILE A 82 -11.60 -1.98 4.65
C ILE A 82 -13.09 -1.97 5.10
N TYR A 83 -13.96 -2.61 4.34
CA TYR A 83 -15.38 -2.76 4.62
C TYR A 83 -15.73 -4.09 5.31
N GLN A 84 -14.75 -4.95 5.59
CA GLN A 84 -14.96 -6.16 6.37
C GLN A 84 -14.92 -5.85 7.87
N PRO A 85 -15.94 -6.20 8.65
CA PRO A 85 -15.92 -6.04 10.10
C PRO A 85 -14.73 -6.75 10.74
N ASN A 86 -14.07 -6.06 11.67
CA ASN A 86 -12.95 -6.59 12.45
C ASN A 86 -11.71 -7.01 11.61
N ARG A 87 -11.62 -6.65 10.34
CA ARG A 87 -10.43 -6.89 9.53
C ARG A 87 -9.28 -6.03 10.06
N ASN A 88 -8.18 -6.65 10.44
CA ASN A 88 -7.01 -5.92 10.90
C ASN A 88 -6.16 -5.47 9.70
N ILE A 89 -5.95 -4.17 9.58
CA ILE A 89 -5.17 -3.55 8.50
C ILE A 89 -4.14 -2.62 9.11
N THR A 90 -2.86 -2.91 8.90
CA THR A 90 -1.76 -2.04 9.31
C THR A 90 -1.20 -1.33 8.09
N ILE A 91 -1.15 -0.01 8.14
CA ILE A 91 -0.56 0.83 7.11
C ILE A 91 0.69 1.48 7.70
N VAL A 92 1.84 1.25 7.10
CA VAL A 92 3.07 1.98 7.42
C VAL A 92 3.16 3.16 6.45
N ALA A 93 2.99 4.37 6.96
CA ALA A 93 3.06 5.59 6.16
C ALA A 93 4.49 5.83 5.65
N GLY A 94 4.62 6.28 4.41
CA GLY A 94 5.91 6.72 3.88
C GLY A 94 6.47 7.92 4.67
N ASN A 95 7.79 8.05 4.69
CA ASN A 95 8.44 9.21 5.30
C ASN A 95 8.37 10.40 4.33
N VAL A 96 7.40 11.27 4.53
CA VAL A 96 7.16 12.45 3.72
C VAL A 96 7.66 13.72 4.44
N ASP A 97 8.00 14.76 3.68
CA ASP A 97 8.54 16.01 4.22
C ASP A 97 7.52 16.72 5.12
N ASP A 98 6.26 16.80 4.68
CA ASP A 98 5.16 17.30 5.51
C ASP A 98 4.57 16.22 6.40
N LYS A 99 5.03 16.17 7.65
CA LYS A 99 4.54 15.22 8.65
C LYS A 99 3.02 15.29 8.88
N LYS A 100 2.36 16.44 8.60
CA LYS A 100 0.91 16.59 8.75
C LYS A 100 0.13 15.87 7.66
N SER A 101 0.77 15.46 6.58
CA SER A 101 0.14 14.71 5.49
C SER A 101 0.35 13.20 5.56
N GLN A 102 1.00 12.68 6.60
CA GLN A 102 1.26 11.23 6.74
C GLN A 102 -0.01 10.37 6.73
N ASP A 103 -1.15 10.94 7.13
CA ASP A 103 -2.45 10.28 7.14
C ASP A 103 -3.30 10.59 5.87
N ALA A 104 -2.69 11.12 4.80
CA ALA A 104 -3.39 11.49 3.56
C ALA A 104 -4.18 10.33 2.96
N ILE A 105 -3.68 9.09 3.07
CA ILE A 105 -4.39 7.88 2.61
C ILE A 105 -5.77 7.73 3.27
N LEU A 106 -5.92 8.10 4.54
CA LEU A 106 -7.19 8.06 5.26
C LEU A 106 -8.02 9.32 5.00
N LYS A 107 -7.38 10.50 4.99
CA LYS A 107 -8.05 11.79 4.83
C LYS A 107 -8.72 11.98 3.47
N GLN A 108 -8.27 11.27 2.42
CA GLN A 108 -8.96 11.27 1.13
C GLN A 108 -10.40 10.73 1.25
N MET A 109 -10.70 9.93 2.28
CA MET A 109 -12.04 9.46 2.62
C MET A 109 -12.73 10.47 3.55
N SER A 110 -13.00 11.65 3.05
CA SER A 110 -13.74 12.69 3.73
C SER A 110 -14.99 13.06 2.93
N GLY A 111 -16.01 13.57 3.59
CA GLY A 111 -17.31 13.85 2.98
C GLY A 111 -17.28 14.76 1.74
N SER A 112 -16.21 15.52 1.52
CA SER A 112 -16.03 16.35 0.32
C SER A 112 -15.55 15.55 -0.89
N TYR A 113 -14.85 14.42 -0.70
CA TYR A 113 -14.22 13.66 -1.78
C TYR A 113 -14.75 12.23 -1.88
N PHE A 114 -15.24 11.67 -0.77
CA PHE A 114 -15.72 10.31 -0.70
C PHE A 114 -16.92 10.20 0.25
N PRO A 115 -17.98 9.44 -0.10
CA PRO A 115 -19.23 9.42 0.68
C PRO A 115 -19.11 8.72 2.04
N VAL A 116 -18.10 7.88 2.23
CA VAL A 116 -17.83 7.16 3.49
C VAL A 116 -16.61 7.78 4.15
N CYS A 117 -16.76 8.24 5.38
CA CYS A 117 -15.64 8.73 6.18
C CYS A 117 -14.81 7.55 6.71
N TYR A 118 -13.50 7.71 6.78
CA TYR A 118 -12.63 6.62 7.23
C TYR A 118 -12.90 6.20 8.69
N GLN A 119 -13.43 7.10 9.52
CA GLN A 119 -13.83 6.82 10.90
C GLN A 119 -15.03 5.85 11.01
N ASP A 120 -15.82 5.75 9.92
CA ASP A 120 -17.02 4.90 9.87
C ASP A 120 -16.71 3.50 9.30
N LEU A 121 -15.45 3.24 8.94
CA LEU A 121 -15.04 1.94 8.40
C LEU A 121 -15.12 0.85 9.47
N PRO A 122 -15.68 -0.32 9.15
CA PRO A 122 -15.82 -1.42 10.12
C PRO A 122 -14.51 -2.21 10.34
N ALA A 123 -13.48 -1.98 9.52
CA ALA A 123 -12.17 -2.61 9.72
C ALA A 123 -11.36 -1.89 10.82
N ASN A 124 -10.49 -2.64 11.48
CA ASN A 124 -9.53 -2.11 12.46
C ASN A 124 -8.29 -1.60 11.71
N ILE A 125 -8.25 -0.32 11.39
CA ILE A 125 -7.15 0.29 10.63
C ILE A 125 -6.18 0.97 11.58
N THR A 126 -4.90 0.57 11.53
CA THR A 126 -3.80 1.18 12.28
C THR A 126 -2.85 1.85 11.31
N LEU A 127 -2.67 3.17 11.44
CA LEU A 127 -1.67 3.93 10.71
C LEU A 127 -0.40 4.05 11.57
N ASN A 128 0.70 3.46 11.12
CA ASN A 128 1.99 3.53 11.79
C ASN A 128 2.90 4.51 11.05
N THR A 129 3.21 5.63 11.70
CA THR A 129 4.04 6.70 11.16
C THR A 129 5.51 6.61 11.59
N ASP A 130 5.82 5.70 12.53
CA ASP A 130 7.15 5.62 13.14
C ASP A 130 8.04 4.58 12.46
N LEU A 131 7.46 3.49 11.95
CA LEU A 131 8.24 2.41 11.33
C LEU A 131 9.03 2.86 10.11
N SER A 132 8.46 3.72 9.26
CA SER A 132 9.15 4.19 8.05
C SER A 132 10.36 5.09 8.34
N SER A 133 10.45 5.66 9.53
CA SER A 133 11.61 6.43 9.99
C SER A 133 12.75 5.53 10.53
N GLN A 134 12.47 4.27 10.80
CA GLN A 134 13.48 3.30 11.23
C GLN A 134 14.27 2.79 10.02
N LYS A 135 15.57 2.64 10.17
CA LYS A 135 16.43 2.07 9.12
C LYS A 135 16.08 0.62 8.79
N GLN A 136 15.53 -0.10 9.78
CA GLN A 136 15.14 -1.49 9.62
C GLN A 136 14.09 -1.88 10.66
N PHE A 137 13.10 -2.68 10.25
CA PHE A 137 12.07 -3.26 11.12
C PHE A 137 11.57 -4.59 10.57
N THR A 138 10.82 -5.33 11.38
CA THR A 138 10.14 -6.56 10.94
C THR A 138 8.64 -6.33 10.91
N LEU A 139 7.99 -6.70 9.80
CA LEU A 139 6.54 -6.62 9.63
C LEU A 139 6.05 -7.92 8.98
N ASN A 140 5.10 -8.59 9.61
CA ASN A 140 4.53 -9.86 9.14
C ASN A 140 5.57 -10.90 8.71
N GLY A 141 6.72 -10.96 9.40
CA GLY A 141 7.81 -11.89 9.09
C GLY A 141 8.74 -11.46 7.95
N PHE A 142 8.50 -10.31 7.34
CA PHE A 142 9.42 -9.68 6.40
C PHE A 142 10.40 -8.78 7.16
N LEU A 143 11.68 -8.91 6.84
CA LEU A 143 12.68 -7.93 7.27
C LEU A 143 12.71 -6.81 6.25
N VAL A 144 12.31 -5.61 6.69
CA VAL A 144 12.18 -4.41 5.86
C VAL A 144 13.29 -3.43 6.22
N SER A 145 14.08 -3.01 5.25
CA SER A 145 15.03 -1.89 5.39
C SER A 145 14.52 -0.71 4.58
N THR A 146 14.74 0.50 5.09
CA THR A 146 14.26 1.76 4.49
C THR A 146 15.40 2.64 4.03
N ALA A 147 15.14 3.44 3.01
CA ALA A 147 16.00 4.54 2.59
C ALA A 147 15.12 5.71 2.12
N PRO A 148 15.55 6.97 2.32
CA PRO A 148 14.82 8.12 1.81
C PRO A 148 14.85 8.14 0.27
N LEU A 149 13.74 8.55 -0.33
CA LEU A 149 13.64 8.82 -1.76
C LEU A 149 14.02 10.28 -2.05
N ASN A 150 14.76 10.50 -3.13
CA ASN A 150 14.93 11.81 -3.72
C ASN A 150 13.74 12.11 -4.65
N HIS A 151 12.60 12.47 -4.04
CA HIS A 151 11.32 12.65 -4.70
C HIS A 151 10.64 13.91 -4.18
N PRO A 152 9.92 14.71 -5.01
CA PRO A 152 9.18 15.87 -4.53
C PRO A 152 8.20 15.52 -3.42
N GLY A 153 8.32 16.15 -2.26
CA GLY A 153 7.51 15.85 -1.07
C GLY A 153 8.04 14.71 -0.21
N GLY A 154 9.23 14.16 -0.54
CA GLY A 154 9.84 13.04 0.18
C GLY A 154 9.24 11.68 -0.15
N GLY A 155 9.71 10.65 0.54
CA GLY A 155 9.22 9.28 0.40
C GLY A 155 10.21 8.26 0.96
N THR A 156 9.81 7.00 0.90
CA THR A 156 10.57 5.85 1.43
C THR A 156 10.74 4.78 0.36
N ALA A 157 11.97 4.43 0.06
CA ALA A 157 12.31 3.19 -0.64
C ALA A 157 12.36 2.04 0.36
N TYR A 158 11.91 0.88 -0.05
CA TYR A 158 11.90 -0.33 0.77
C TYR A 158 12.77 -1.42 0.16
N CYS A 159 13.60 -2.04 1.01
CA CYS A 159 14.29 -3.28 0.69
C CYS A 159 13.70 -4.38 1.58
N ILE A 160 13.08 -5.40 0.98
CA ILE A 160 12.30 -6.42 1.65
C ILE A 160 13.01 -7.75 1.49
N LYS A 161 13.27 -8.42 2.62
CA LYS A 161 13.92 -9.74 2.66
C LYS A 161 12.99 -10.76 3.30
N ALA A 162 12.80 -11.88 2.60
CA ALA A 162 12.11 -13.08 3.09
C ALA A 162 12.51 -14.31 2.25
N ASP A 163 12.39 -15.54 2.78
CA ASP A 163 12.68 -16.79 2.07
C ASP A 163 14.05 -16.78 1.37
N GLU A 164 15.07 -16.19 2.03
CA GLU A 164 16.43 -15.99 1.50
C GLU A 164 16.50 -15.14 0.22
N LYS A 165 15.39 -14.52 -0.17
CA LYS A 165 15.29 -13.61 -1.29
C LYS A 165 15.18 -12.16 -0.82
N LYS A 166 15.58 -11.26 -1.70
CA LYS A 166 15.58 -9.83 -1.45
C LYS A 166 15.06 -9.08 -2.67
N ILE A 167 14.20 -8.12 -2.44
CA ILE A 167 13.73 -7.18 -3.47
C ILE A 167 13.90 -5.75 -2.97
N ALA A 168 14.13 -4.82 -3.89
CA ALA A 168 14.04 -3.38 -3.64
C ALA A 168 12.83 -2.81 -4.38
N TYR A 169 12.06 -1.99 -3.68
CA TYR A 169 10.94 -1.23 -4.23
C TYR A 169 11.27 0.25 -4.12
N VAL A 170 11.45 0.88 -5.28
CA VAL A 170 11.89 2.27 -5.42
C VAL A 170 11.00 2.90 -6.49
N THR A 171 10.27 3.96 -6.15
CA THR A 171 9.28 4.62 -7.01
C THR A 171 9.57 6.12 -7.15
#